data_ef68db0a4bd24bfdd4dc73f05c2fcc66
#
_entry.id   ef68db0a4bd24bfdd4dc73f05c2fcc66
#
_cell.length_a   1.000
_cell.length_b   1.000
_cell.length_c   1.000
_cell.angle_alpha   90.00
_cell.angle_beta   90.00
_cell.angle_gamma   90.00
#
_symmetry.space_group_name_H-M   'P 1'
#
loop_
_entity.id
_entity.type
_entity.pdbx_description
1 polymer ?
#
loop_
_entity_poly.entity_id
_entity_poly.type
_entity_poly.pdbx_seq_one_letter_code
_entity_poly.pdbx_strand_id
1 'polypeptide(L)'
;MISMPPMCGIFFFVRGVMALAATRLIPMRKNKGKSIGACLHNHTSYIQNPGKTEQGELVSSYQCSPLTVDEEFLLTKRLYEQTTGRSQKSDVIAYQVRQSFKPGEVTPEEANRIGYEFAERFLKGKHAFIVATHTDRAHIHNHIIYNSTALDGTRKFKNFWLSTFAVQRLSDLICLEHQLSTIEYKPYRERQKRIVYPPKESNRDRLCGIID
;
A
#
# COMPACT_ATOMS: atom_id res chain seq x y z
N MET A 1 44.74 6.23 24.37
CA MET A 1 44.22 5.09 23.64
C MET A 1 43.02 4.55 24.39
N ILE A 2 41.82 5.00 24.06
CA ILE A 2 40.58 4.54 24.68
C ILE A 2 39.87 3.70 23.64
N SER A 3 39.83 2.38 23.86
CA SER A 3 39.17 1.43 22.97
C SER A 3 37.67 1.53 23.15
N MET A 4 36.94 1.83 22.06
CA MET A 4 35.48 1.68 22.03
C MET A 4 35.10 0.19 21.98
N PRO A 5 34.09 -0.24 22.79
CA PRO A 5 33.56 -1.58 22.65
C PRO A 5 32.67 -1.72 21.42
N PRO A 6 32.54 -2.92 20.82
CA PRO A 6 31.70 -3.15 19.65
C PRO A 6 30.22 -3.02 20.03
N MET A 7 29.46 -2.28 19.24
CA MET A 7 28.00 -2.20 19.32
C MET A 7 27.40 -3.56 18.97
N CYS A 8 27.23 -4.40 19.96
CA CYS A 8 26.46 -5.62 19.86
C CYS A 8 24.97 -5.26 19.83
N GLY A 9 24.33 -5.47 18.68
CA GLY A 9 22.90 -5.23 18.52
C GLY A 9 22.10 -6.14 19.45
N ILE A 10 21.51 -5.52 20.47
CA ILE A 10 20.58 -6.21 21.37
C ILE A 10 19.26 -6.35 20.63
N PHE A 11 19.04 -7.52 20.03
CA PHE A 11 17.71 -7.95 19.60
C PHE A 11 16.89 -8.28 20.85
N PHE A 12 16.07 -7.33 21.30
CA PHE A 12 15.02 -7.64 22.25
C PHE A 12 13.94 -8.48 21.58
N PHE A 13 13.92 -9.74 21.91
CA PHE A 13 12.83 -10.65 21.58
C PHE A 13 11.70 -10.37 22.57
N VAL A 14 10.77 -9.49 22.23
CA VAL A 14 9.54 -9.33 23.03
C VAL A 14 8.58 -10.46 22.64
N ARG A 15 8.41 -11.41 23.53
CA ARG A 15 7.40 -12.47 23.42
C ARG A 15 6.03 -11.90 23.79
N GLY A 16 5.09 -12.06 22.89
CA GLY A 16 3.66 -12.12 23.22
C GLY A 16 2.88 -10.82 23.14
N VAL A 17 2.45 -10.42 21.94
CA VAL A 17 1.23 -9.63 21.75
C VAL A 17 0.59 -10.06 20.44
N MET A 18 -0.70 -10.42 20.45
CA MET A 18 -1.46 -10.69 19.24
C MET A 18 -1.75 -9.38 18.52
N ALA A 19 -1.19 -9.22 17.36
CA ALA A 19 -1.09 -7.99 16.64
C ALA A 19 -1.84 -8.02 15.30
N LEU A 20 -2.41 -6.92 14.87
CA LEU A 20 -3.16 -6.82 13.61
C LEU A 20 -2.90 -5.49 12.88
N ALA A 21 -1.64 -5.10 12.71
CA ALA A 21 -1.29 -4.14 11.67
C ALA A 21 -0.96 -4.88 10.38
N ALA A 22 -1.98 -5.18 9.57
CA ALA A 22 -1.79 -5.91 8.32
C ALA A 22 -1.35 -4.95 7.21
N THR A 23 -0.13 -5.14 6.68
CA THR A 23 0.38 -4.31 5.58
C THR A 23 0.58 -5.14 4.32
N ARG A 24 0.08 -4.63 3.18
CA ARG A 24 0.14 -5.32 1.89
C ARG A 24 0.50 -4.36 0.76
N LEU A 25 1.49 -4.75 -0.05
CA LEU A 25 1.83 -4.08 -1.30
C LEU A 25 1.03 -4.67 -2.47
N ILE A 26 0.35 -3.83 -3.22
CA ILE A 26 -0.55 -4.21 -4.32
C ILE A 26 -0.14 -3.44 -5.58
N PRO A 27 0.31 -4.12 -6.65
CA PRO A 27 0.53 -3.45 -7.93
C PRO A 27 -0.81 -3.10 -8.58
N MET A 28 -0.97 -1.84 -8.97
CA MET A 28 -2.15 -1.33 -9.67
C MET A 28 -1.90 -1.42 -11.18
N ARG A 29 -2.77 -2.14 -11.87
CA ARG A 29 -2.60 -2.42 -13.30
C ARG A 29 -3.59 -1.63 -14.14
N LYS A 30 -3.21 -1.35 -15.37
CA LYS A 30 -4.10 -0.79 -16.38
C LYS A 30 -5.18 -1.81 -16.72
N ASN A 31 -6.43 -1.41 -16.70
CA ASN A 31 -7.56 -2.24 -17.15
C ASN A 31 -7.61 -2.30 -18.68
N LYS A 32 -8.01 -3.45 -19.24
CA LYS A 32 -8.25 -3.59 -20.68
C LYS A 32 -9.25 -2.52 -21.17
N GLY A 33 -8.94 -1.86 -22.27
CA GLY A 33 -9.82 -0.88 -22.90
C GLY A 33 -9.85 0.51 -22.24
N LYS A 34 -9.19 0.72 -21.09
CA LYS A 34 -9.14 2.04 -20.43
C LYS A 34 -7.78 2.70 -20.63
N SER A 35 -7.76 4.04 -20.65
CA SER A 35 -6.51 4.81 -20.62
C SER A 35 -5.84 4.71 -19.24
N ILE A 36 -4.54 5.01 -19.17
CA ILE A 36 -3.81 5.06 -17.89
C ILE A 36 -4.40 6.13 -16.99
N GLY A 37 -4.71 7.32 -17.54
CA GLY A 37 -5.33 8.42 -16.78
C GLY A 37 -6.66 8.01 -16.18
N ALA A 38 -7.57 7.39 -16.96
CA ALA A 38 -8.85 6.93 -16.45
C ALA A 38 -8.72 5.86 -15.35
N CYS A 39 -7.72 4.98 -15.44
CA CYS A 39 -7.45 4.01 -14.38
C CYS A 39 -6.90 4.68 -13.11
N LEU A 40 -5.98 5.63 -13.24
CA LEU A 40 -5.46 6.40 -12.11
C LEU A 40 -6.59 7.17 -11.44
N HIS A 41 -7.37 7.92 -12.20
CA HIS A 41 -8.52 8.69 -11.72
C HIS A 41 -9.48 7.81 -10.90
N ASN A 42 -9.91 6.68 -11.44
CA ASN A 42 -10.80 5.78 -10.72
C ASN A 42 -10.24 5.30 -9.38
N HIS A 43 -8.94 5.03 -9.32
CA HIS A 43 -8.31 4.56 -8.08
C HIS A 43 -8.12 5.68 -7.07
N THR A 44 -7.67 6.85 -7.49
CA THR A 44 -7.43 7.99 -6.60
C THR A 44 -8.75 8.56 -6.09
N SER A 45 -9.77 8.69 -6.93
CA SER A 45 -11.12 9.12 -6.53
C SER A 45 -11.77 8.14 -5.54
N TYR A 46 -11.55 6.82 -5.72
CA TYR A 46 -12.08 5.83 -4.80
C TYR A 46 -11.52 5.96 -3.38
N ILE A 47 -10.20 6.17 -3.25
CA ILE A 47 -9.58 6.30 -1.92
C ILE A 47 -9.86 7.65 -1.27
N GLN A 48 -10.14 8.68 -2.05
CA GLN A 48 -10.47 10.03 -1.58
C GLN A 48 -11.97 10.24 -1.34
N ASN A 49 -12.78 9.17 -1.37
CA ASN A 49 -14.23 9.29 -1.18
C ASN A 49 -14.54 10.03 0.14
N PRO A 50 -15.23 11.19 0.09
CA PRO A 50 -15.50 12.01 1.27
C PRO A 50 -16.21 11.24 2.39
N GLY A 51 -17.14 10.33 2.04
CA GLY A 51 -17.85 9.50 3.02
C GLY A 51 -16.97 8.48 3.77
N LYS A 52 -15.70 8.33 3.40
CA LYS A 52 -14.73 7.41 4.02
C LYS A 52 -13.55 8.10 4.67
N THR A 53 -13.29 9.35 4.32
CA THR A 53 -12.12 10.13 4.69
C THR A 53 -12.49 11.38 5.50
N GLU A 54 -13.62 11.34 6.20
CA GLU A 54 -14.12 12.48 6.98
C GLU A 54 -14.14 13.79 6.18
N GLN A 55 -14.88 13.76 5.06
CA GLN A 55 -15.02 14.87 4.12
C GLN A 55 -13.67 15.31 3.46
N GLY A 56 -12.67 14.42 3.44
CA GLY A 56 -11.36 14.69 2.84
C GLY A 56 -10.32 15.19 3.82
N GLU A 57 -10.64 15.38 5.10
CA GLU A 57 -9.69 15.81 6.13
C GLU A 57 -8.58 14.78 6.38
N LEU A 58 -8.90 13.50 6.17
CA LEU A 58 -7.95 12.38 6.34
C LEU A 58 -7.20 12.02 5.04
N VAL A 59 -6.93 13.02 4.21
CA VAL A 59 -6.16 12.85 2.98
C VAL A 59 -4.91 13.74 3.04
N SER A 60 -3.75 13.12 2.90
CA SER A 60 -2.45 13.81 2.83
C SER A 60 -1.68 13.39 1.58
N SER A 61 -0.79 14.24 1.06
CA SER A 61 -0.04 13.96 -0.16
C SER A 61 1.37 14.53 -0.10
N TYR A 62 2.26 13.97 -0.91
CA TYR A 62 3.63 14.41 -1.06
C TYR A 62 3.95 14.62 -2.53
N GLN A 63 4.44 15.82 -2.89
CA GLN A 63 4.82 16.21 -4.26
C GLN A 63 3.70 16.01 -5.29
N CYS A 64 2.45 16.15 -4.86
CA CYS A 64 1.25 16.19 -5.70
C CYS A 64 0.08 16.81 -4.91
N SER A 65 -0.89 17.37 -5.64
CA SER A 65 -2.14 17.83 -5.05
C SER A 65 -3.14 16.67 -4.98
N PRO A 66 -3.89 16.47 -3.89
CA PRO A 66 -4.96 15.47 -3.83
C PRO A 66 -5.99 15.61 -4.96
N LEU A 67 -6.25 16.85 -5.43
CA LEU A 67 -7.25 17.12 -6.47
C LEU A 67 -6.80 16.71 -7.88
N THR A 68 -5.49 16.74 -8.14
CA THR A 68 -4.90 16.53 -9.47
C THR A 68 -3.89 15.38 -9.52
N VAL A 69 -3.86 14.54 -8.48
CA VAL A 69 -2.87 13.47 -8.29
C VAL A 69 -2.78 12.51 -9.49
N ASP A 70 -3.89 12.17 -10.11
CA ASP A 70 -3.96 11.30 -11.28
C ASP A 70 -3.31 11.93 -12.52
N GLU A 71 -3.55 13.22 -12.74
CA GLU A 71 -2.95 13.99 -13.84
C GLU A 71 -1.44 14.18 -13.63
N GLU A 72 -1.03 14.51 -12.41
CA GLU A 72 0.38 14.66 -12.04
C GLU A 72 1.16 13.35 -12.15
N PHE A 73 0.52 12.24 -11.74
CA PHE A 73 1.11 10.91 -11.95
C PHE A 73 1.26 10.60 -13.45
N LEU A 74 0.28 10.97 -14.25
CA LEU A 74 0.33 10.78 -15.70
C LEU A 74 1.41 11.66 -16.34
N LEU A 75 1.53 12.91 -15.90
CA LEU A 75 2.57 13.84 -16.37
C LEU A 75 3.98 13.30 -16.11
N THR A 76 4.23 12.81 -14.89
CA THR A 76 5.52 12.19 -14.54
C THR A 76 5.84 10.98 -15.42
N LYS A 77 4.83 10.20 -15.85
CA LYS A 77 5.02 9.08 -16.78
C LYS A 77 5.40 9.55 -18.17
N ARG A 78 4.78 10.61 -18.65
CA ARG A 78 5.14 11.24 -19.94
C ARG A 78 6.56 11.79 -19.91
N LEU A 79 6.95 12.44 -18.79
CA LEU A 79 8.31 12.90 -18.57
C LEU A 79 9.31 11.74 -18.66
N TYR A 80 9.00 10.60 -18.02
CA TYR A 80 9.85 9.41 -18.12
C TYR A 80 10.02 8.92 -19.57
N GLU A 81 8.95 8.90 -20.34
CA GLU A 81 9.00 8.46 -21.75
C GLU A 81 9.84 9.43 -22.59
N GLN A 82 9.69 10.73 -22.39
CA GLN A 82 10.48 11.77 -23.07
C GLN A 82 11.96 11.70 -22.68
N THR A 83 12.25 11.57 -21.36
CA THR A 83 13.64 11.59 -20.86
C THR A 83 14.41 10.32 -21.23
N THR A 84 13.75 9.16 -21.20
CA THR A 84 14.43 7.86 -21.39
C THR A 84 14.24 7.25 -22.77
N GLY A 85 13.32 7.77 -23.58
CA GLY A 85 12.91 7.16 -24.85
C GLY A 85 12.21 5.80 -24.70
N ARG A 86 11.84 5.40 -23.47
CA ARG A 86 11.27 4.08 -23.16
C ARG A 86 9.78 4.18 -22.93
N SER A 87 9.01 3.53 -23.78
CA SER A 87 7.56 3.37 -23.55
C SER A 87 7.27 2.47 -22.33
N GLN A 88 6.09 2.62 -21.74
CA GLN A 88 5.64 1.78 -20.65
C GLN A 88 5.29 0.37 -21.15
N LYS A 89 6.22 -0.58 -20.98
CA LYS A 89 5.99 -1.99 -21.32
C LYS A 89 5.14 -2.74 -20.28
N SER A 90 5.12 -2.28 -19.03
CA SER A 90 4.41 -2.93 -17.93
C SER A 90 3.02 -2.33 -17.76
N ASP A 91 2.02 -3.18 -17.50
CA ASP A 91 0.66 -2.76 -17.14
C ASP A 91 0.56 -2.06 -15.78
N VAL A 92 1.63 -2.09 -14.97
CA VAL A 92 1.63 -1.48 -13.64
C VAL A 92 1.76 0.03 -13.76
N ILE A 93 0.71 0.73 -13.36
CA ILE A 93 0.61 2.19 -13.45
C ILE A 93 0.95 2.91 -12.14
N ALA A 94 0.67 2.27 -11.01
CA ALA A 94 0.97 2.76 -9.66
C ALA A 94 1.08 1.57 -8.72
N TYR A 95 1.41 1.83 -7.48
CA TYR A 95 1.38 0.83 -6.42
C TYR A 95 0.54 1.35 -5.26
N GLN A 96 -0.16 0.45 -4.61
CA GLN A 96 -0.89 0.73 -3.39
C GLN A 96 -0.29 -0.06 -2.24
N VAL A 97 -0.05 0.61 -1.13
CA VAL A 97 0.14 -0.05 0.16
C VAL A 97 -1.15 0.12 0.95
N ARG A 98 -1.69 -0.98 1.44
CA ARG A 98 -2.79 -0.98 2.39
C ARG A 98 -2.22 -1.32 3.76
N GLN A 99 -2.49 -0.46 4.74
CA GLN A 99 -2.08 -0.63 6.13
C GLN A 99 -3.33 -0.57 7.01
N SER A 100 -3.59 -1.60 7.80
CA SER A 100 -4.77 -1.69 8.67
C SER A 100 -4.33 -1.77 10.12
N PHE A 101 -5.04 -1.10 11.02
CA PHE A 101 -4.77 -1.05 12.44
C PHE A 101 -5.80 -1.86 13.23
N LYS A 102 -5.46 -2.25 14.44
CA LYS A 102 -6.39 -2.91 15.34
C LYS A 102 -7.46 -1.92 15.80
N PRO A 103 -8.75 -2.33 15.88
CA PRO A 103 -9.82 -1.45 16.33
C PRO A 103 -9.52 -0.82 17.70
N GLY A 104 -9.68 0.51 17.79
CA GLY A 104 -9.51 1.27 19.03
C GLY A 104 -8.07 1.53 19.45
N GLU A 105 -7.08 1.16 18.64
CA GLU A 105 -5.64 1.33 18.96
C GLU A 105 -5.06 2.66 18.47
N VAL A 106 -5.68 3.28 17.46
CA VAL A 106 -5.18 4.49 16.81
C VAL A 106 -6.35 5.40 16.44
N THR A 107 -6.14 6.73 16.52
CA THR A 107 -7.10 7.69 15.98
C THR A 107 -6.97 7.81 14.46
N PRO A 108 -8.00 8.31 13.74
CA PRO A 108 -7.94 8.49 12.29
C PRO A 108 -6.77 9.40 11.85
N GLU A 109 -6.56 10.50 12.56
CA GLU A 109 -5.49 11.47 12.27
C GLU A 109 -4.11 10.85 12.51
N GLU A 110 -3.95 10.11 13.60
CA GLU A 110 -2.72 9.39 13.90
C GLU A 110 -2.43 8.32 12.86
N ALA A 111 -3.44 7.56 12.45
CA ALA A 111 -3.31 6.58 11.36
C ALA A 111 -2.86 7.24 10.05
N ASN A 112 -3.42 8.41 9.70
CA ASN A 112 -3.00 9.15 8.51
C ASN A 112 -1.55 9.60 8.61
N ARG A 113 -1.13 10.14 9.75
CA ARG A 113 0.25 10.55 10.02
C ARG A 113 1.23 9.37 9.92
N ILE A 114 0.88 8.23 10.49
CA ILE A 114 1.67 6.98 10.41
C ILE A 114 1.77 6.50 8.95
N GLY A 115 0.68 6.57 8.20
CA GLY A 115 0.68 6.24 6.77
C GLY A 115 1.57 7.15 5.94
N TYR A 116 1.58 8.44 6.24
CA TYR A 116 2.46 9.43 5.60
C TYR A 116 3.93 9.14 5.92
N GLU A 117 4.26 8.98 7.20
CA GLU A 117 5.61 8.62 7.67
C GLU A 117 6.12 7.34 7.02
N PHE A 118 5.24 6.32 6.93
CA PHE A 118 5.58 5.08 6.24
C PHE A 118 5.95 5.33 4.76
N ALA A 119 5.13 6.10 4.04
CA ALA A 119 5.36 6.41 2.64
C ALA A 119 6.67 7.18 2.44
N GLU A 120 6.93 8.17 3.28
CA GLU A 120 8.14 8.98 3.23
C GLU A 120 9.40 8.14 3.46
N ARG A 121 9.43 7.30 4.49
CA ARG A 121 10.55 6.40 4.79
C ARG A 121 10.73 5.32 3.72
N PHE A 122 9.64 4.77 3.18
CA PHE A 122 9.69 3.72 2.16
C PHE A 122 10.16 4.23 0.81
N LEU A 123 9.63 5.36 0.37
CA LEU A 123 9.88 5.95 -0.95
C LEU A 123 11.10 6.87 -0.97
N LYS A 124 11.59 7.31 0.21
CA LYS A 124 12.78 8.17 0.38
C LYS A 124 12.70 9.44 -0.46
N GLY A 125 11.51 10.06 -0.54
CA GLY A 125 11.28 11.26 -1.32
C GLY A 125 11.37 11.13 -2.84
N LYS A 126 11.46 9.91 -3.39
CA LYS A 126 11.68 9.71 -4.83
C LYS A 126 10.40 9.59 -5.66
N HIS A 127 9.28 9.37 -5.04
CA HIS A 127 7.98 9.17 -5.72
C HIS A 127 6.92 10.06 -5.09
N ALA A 128 6.07 10.65 -5.91
CA ALA A 128 4.87 11.30 -5.43
C ALA A 128 3.88 10.25 -4.90
N PHE A 129 3.20 10.58 -3.80
CA PHE A 129 2.22 9.69 -3.18
C PHE A 129 1.06 10.46 -2.55
N ILE A 130 -0.03 9.75 -2.34
CA ILE A 130 -1.20 10.18 -1.59
C ILE A 130 -1.56 9.13 -0.56
N VAL A 131 -1.93 9.57 0.63
CA VAL A 131 -2.42 8.75 1.73
C VAL A 131 -3.86 9.12 2.02
N ALA A 132 -4.74 8.17 2.04
CA ALA A 132 -6.13 8.35 2.45
C ALA A 132 -6.46 7.35 3.56
N THR A 133 -6.93 7.85 4.68
CA THR A 133 -7.34 7.03 5.83
C THR A 133 -8.84 6.84 5.81
N HIS A 134 -9.27 5.60 5.82
CA HIS A 134 -10.68 5.21 5.81
C HIS A 134 -11.17 4.83 7.20
N THR A 135 -12.31 5.38 7.58
CA THR A 135 -13.00 5.16 8.86
C THR A 135 -14.34 4.42 8.70
N ASP A 136 -14.70 4.05 7.46
CA ASP A 136 -15.98 3.41 7.12
C ASP A 136 -16.14 1.97 7.63
N ARG A 137 -15.15 1.43 8.34
CA ARG A 137 -15.14 0.07 8.88
C ARG A 137 -14.79 0.05 10.36
N ALA A 138 -15.03 -1.09 11.02
CA ALA A 138 -14.68 -1.30 12.42
C ALA A 138 -13.17 -1.13 12.72
N HIS A 139 -12.31 -1.16 11.71
CA HIS A 139 -10.87 -0.94 11.82
C HIS A 139 -10.44 0.18 10.89
N ILE A 140 -9.64 1.10 11.40
CA ILE A 140 -9.04 2.17 10.62
C ILE A 140 -7.99 1.59 9.69
N HIS A 141 -7.94 2.07 8.45
CA HIS A 141 -6.97 1.58 7.48
C HIS A 141 -6.56 2.66 6.48
N ASN A 142 -5.28 2.66 6.16
CA ASN A 142 -4.68 3.54 5.18
C ASN A 142 -4.63 2.91 3.79
N HIS A 143 -4.95 3.73 2.80
CA HIS A 143 -4.64 3.51 1.41
C HIS A 143 -3.55 4.47 0.97
N ILE A 144 -2.35 3.97 0.73
CA ILE A 144 -1.20 4.75 0.30
C ILE A 144 -0.97 4.42 -1.17
N ILE A 145 -1.24 5.37 -2.07
CA ILE A 145 -0.99 5.19 -3.51
C ILE A 145 0.23 6.03 -3.90
N TYR A 146 1.21 5.41 -4.53
CA TYR A 146 2.37 6.11 -5.06
C TYR A 146 2.60 5.82 -6.54
N ASN A 147 3.14 6.83 -7.22
CA ASN A 147 3.44 6.70 -8.65
C ASN A 147 4.52 5.64 -8.88
N SER A 148 4.31 4.77 -9.87
CA SER A 148 5.34 3.79 -10.27
C SER A 148 6.58 4.47 -10.87
N THR A 149 6.48 5.71 -11.32
CA THR A 149 7.56 6.50 -11.90
C THR A 149 8.13 7.47 -10.86
N ALA A 150 9.45 7.58 -10.80
CA ALA A 150 10.11 8.53 -9.90
C ALA A 150 9.89 9.98 -10.36
N LEU A 151 9.95 10.94 -9.43
CA LEU A 151 9.71 12.37 -9.66
C LEU A 151 10.64 12.96 -10.72
N ASP A 152 11.89 12.47 -10.77
CA ASP A 152 12.90 12.91 -11.75
C ASP A 152 12.66 12.38 -13.19
N GLY A 153 11.65 11.55 -13.39
CA GLY A 153 11.35 10.94 -14.69
C GLY A 153 12.43 9.98 -15.22
N THR A 154 13.43 9.57 -14.40
CA THR A 154 14.54 8.74 -14.88
C THR A 154 14.36 7.26 -14.59
N ARG A 155 13.60 6.92 -13.56
CA ARG A 155 13.46 5.55 -13.03
C ARG A 155 12.02 5.19 -12.74
N LYS A 156 11.78 3.88 -12.67
CA LYS A 156 10.53 3.30 -12.16
C LYS A 156 10.80 2.51 -10.90
N PHE A 157 9.82 2.47 -9.99
CA PHE A 157 9.87 1.59 -8.83
C PHE A 157 9.99 0.14 -9.30
N LYS A 158 10.99 -0.55 -8.79
CA LYS A 158 11.23 -1.95 -9.10
C LYS A 158 10.66 -2.81 -7.98
N ASN A 159 9.47 -3.36 -8.22
CA ASN A 159 8.90 -4.36 -7.33
C ASN A 159 9.62 -5.70 -7.55
N PHE A 160 10.15 -6.26 -6.49
CA PHE A 160 10.80 -7.57 -6.47
C PHE A 160 10.24 -8.41 -5.32
N TRP A 161 10.56 -9.69 -5.26
CA TRP A 161 9.96 -10.62 -4.31
C TRP A 161 10.13 -10.24 -2.83
N LEU A 162 11.20 -9.53 -2.48
CA LEU A 162 11.41 -9.02 -1.12
C LEU A 162 10.68 -7.70 -0.81
N SER A 163 10.10 -7.00 -1.81
CA SER A 163 9.43 -5.71 -1.57
C SER A 163 8.28 -5.84 -0.56
N THR A 164 7.54 -6.95 -0.59
CA THR A 164 6.46 -7.21 0.37
C THR A 164 6.99 -7.34 1.79
N PHE A 165 8.12 -8.04 1.97
CA PHE A 165 8.76 -8.15 3.28
C PHE A 165 9.30 -6.82 3.77
N ALA A 166 9.91 -6.02 2.88
CA ALA A 166 10.40 -4.69 3.23
C ALA A 166 9.26 -3.76 3.69
N VAL A 167 8.12 -3.78 2.99
CA VAL A 167 6.92 -3.04 3.34
C VAL A 167 6.38 -3.47 4.71
N GLN A 168 6.28 -4.78 4.96
CA GLN A 168 5.80 -5.31 6.23
C GLN A 168 6.75 -4.95 7.39
N ARG A 169 8.04 -5.17 7.22
CA ARG A 169 9.05 -4.88 8.26
C ARG A 169 9.12 -3.39 8.60
N LEU A 170 9.04 -2.52 7.60
CA LEU A 170 9.01 -1.09 7.85
C LEU A 170 7.74 -0.67 8.58
N SER A 171 6.58 -1.23 8.19
CA SER A 171 5.31 -0.96 8.88
C SER A 171 5.37 -1.43 10.34
N ASP A 172 5.89 -2.65 10.60
CA ASP A 172 6.04 -3.17 11.95
C ASP A 172 6.96 -2.28 12.79
N LEU A 173 8.08 -1.80 12.22
CA LEU A 173 9.01 -0.91 12.90
C LEU A 173 8.34 0.40 13.31
N ILE A 174 7.61 1.05 12.39
CA ILE A 174 6.89 2.30 12.67
C ILE A 174 5.80 2.07 13.72
N CYS A 175 5.03 0.97 13.61
CA CYS A 175 4.04 0.63 14.63
C CYS A 175 4.67 0.48 16.03
N LEU A 176 5.83 -0.16 16.12
CA LEU A 176 6.55 -0.28 17.41
C LEU A 176 7.04 1.07 17.93
N GLU A 177 7.55 1.95 17.07
CA GLU A 177 7.97 3.31 17.45
C GLU A 177 6.79 4.13 18.01
N HIS A 178 5.58 3.91 17.47
CA HIS A 178 4.33 4.52 17.95
C HIS A 178 3.62 3.71 19.04
N GLN A 179 4.25 2.69 19.62
CA GLN A 179 3.71 1.82 20.68
C GLN A 179 2.43 1.07 20.25
N LEU A 180 2.25 0.85 18.95
CA LEU A 180 1.15 0.09 18.39
C LEU A 180 1.49 -1.40 18.28
N SER A 181 0.46 -2.23 18.23
CA SER A 181 0.65 -3.66 18.07
C SER A 181 1.12 -4.05 16.67
N THR A 182 1.92 -5.10 16.56
CA THR A 182 2.44 -5.64 15.29
C THR A 182 1.97 -7.08 15.08
N ILE A 183 1.90 -7.58 13.86
CA ILE A 183 1.50 -8.97 13.57
C ILE A 183 2.66 -9.93 13.89
N GLU A 184 2.39 -10.94 14.72
CA GLU A 184 3.27 -12.11 14.79
C GLU A 184 3.07 -12.99 13.55
N TYR A 185 4.10 -13.06 12.71
CA TYR A 185 4.07 -13.92 11.53
C TYR A 185 4.24 -15.38 11.96
N LYS A 186 3.15 -16.14 11.89
CA LYS A 186 3.22 -17.59 12.11
C LYS A 186 4.13 -18.24 11.05
N PRO A 187 5.00 -19.19 11.44
CA PRO A 187 5.76 -19.99 10.51
C PRO A 187 4.86 -20.64 9.47
N TYR A 188 5.36 -20.86 8.26
CA TYR A 188 4.56 -21.42 7.15
C TYR A 188 3.82 -22.71 7.55
N ARG A 189 4.44 -23.53 8.39
CA ARG A 189 3.88 -24.80 8.89
C ARG A 189 2.66 -24.61 9.80
N GLU A 190 2.56 -23.46 10.50
CA GLU A 190 1.48 -23.13 11.43
C GLU A 190 0.38 -22.26 10.81
N ARG A 191 0.56 -21.88 9.53
CA ARG A 191 -0.48 -21.12 8.81
C ARG A 191 -1.65 -22.05 8.55
N GLN A 192 -2.86 -21.64 8.96
CA GLN A 192 -4.07 -22.38 8.60
C GLN A 192 -4.09 -22.59 7.09
N LYS A 193 -4.33 -23.84 6.67
CA LYS A 193 -4.53 -24.17 5.26
C LYS A 193 -5.65 -23.27 4.75
N ARG A 194 -5.40 -22.62 3.61
CA ARG A 194 -6.40 -21.77 2.95
C ARG A 194 -7.68 -22.58 2.81
N ILE A 195 -8.80 -22.06 3.34
CA ILE A 195 -10.11 -22.68 3.12
C ILE A 195 -10.33 -22.66 1.61
N VAL A 196 -10.29 -23.84 1.00
CA VAL A 196 -10.64 -24.02 -0.40
C VAL A 196 -12.17 -24.03 -0.43
N TYR A 197 -12.77 -22.90 -0.77
CA TYR A 197 -14.21 -22.88 -1.05
C TYR A 197 -14.47 -23.77 -2.27
N PRO A 198 -15.52 -24.58 -2.25
CA PRO A 198 -15.92 -25.32 -3.44
C PRO A 198 -16.12 -24.32 -4.60
N PRO A 199 -15.76 -24.66 -5.83
CA PRO A 199 -15.98 -23.78 -6.97
C PRO A 199 -17.46 -23.37 -6.99
N LYS A 200 -17.72 -22.06 -7.10
CA LYS A 200 -19.08 -21.58 -7.32
C LYS A 200 -19.59 -22.22 -8.60
N GLU A 201 -20.74 -22.89 -8.51
CA GLU A 201 -21.46 -23.37 -9.69
C GLU A 201 -21.56 -22.22 -10.71
N SER A 202 -21.05 -22.44 -11.89
CA SER A 202 -21.19 -21.49 -12.97
C SER A 202 -22.65 -21.44 -13.45
N ASN A 203 -23.06 -20.35 -14.08
CA ASN A 203 -24.40 -20.29 -14.71
C ASN A 203 -24.62 -21.42 -15.73
N ARG A 204 -23.56 -21.92 -16.32
CA ARG A 204 -23.58 -23.07 -17.23
C ARG A 204 -23.91 -24.37 -16.48
N ASP A 205 -23.31 -24.59 -15.31
CA ASP A 205 -23.55 -25.80 -14.50
C ASP A 205 -25.01 -25.83 -14.01
N ARG A 206 -25.54 -24.64 -13.64
CA ARG A 206 -26.96 -24.49 -13.27
C ARG A 206 -27.91 -24.75 -14.45
N LEU A 207 -27.55 -24.28 -15.65
CA LEU A 207 -28.36 -24.56 -16.84
C LEU A 207 -28.32 -26.01 -17.27
N CYS A 208 -27.18 -26.68 -17.17
CA CYS A 208 -27.06 -28.10 -17.47
C CYS A 208 -27.89 -28.98 -16.48
N GLY A 209 -27.90 -28.65 -15.19
CA GLY A 209 -28.69 -29.33 -14.18
C GLY A 209 -30.22 -29.13 -14.26
N ILE A 210 -30.71 -28.26 -15.16
CA ILE A 210 -32.15 -28.05 -15.41
C ILE A 210 -32.63 -28.91 -16.64
N ILE A 211 -31.69 -29.37 -17.47
CA ILE A 211 -31.96 -30.05 -18.75
C ILE A 211 -31.89 -31.57 -18.62
N ASP A 212 -31.30 -32.11 -17.55
CA ASP A 212 -31.30 -33.53 -17.15
C ASP A 212 -32.49 -33.83 -16.22
#